data_d286f713255d13029e50ca8738f2a97e
#
_entry.id   d286f713255d13029e50ca8738f2a97e
#
_cell.length_a   1.000
_cell.length_b   1.000
_cell.length_c   1.000
_cell.angle_alpha   90.00
_cell.angle_beta   90.00
_cell.angle_gamma   90.00
#
_symmetry.space_group_name_H-M   'P 1'
#
loop_
_entity.id
_entity.type
_entity.pdbx_description
1 polymer ?
#
loop_
_entity_poly.entity_id
_entity_poly.type
_entity_poly.pdbx_seq_one_letter_code
_entity_poly.pdbx_strand_id
1 'polypeptide(L)'
;MVHADRLIGTWVFAILIACYAGHAAAAEAGSSPNPERFEVSSVKAARPFLVDTLTAVEQGDIARAKEAFAAYDSAWNGIEVYINTRSRPLYQVLELDLQAKITRALDTPRPDIAALLVDARTMLAEYDEAIDIVTNGPPLSPIYDEVARLRIVRAHLREVNPALKAGNIAKARKSFESFDDMWFDIEDFVRAQSLDAYVAIERGMVQIEDALMLERPDVEQVMALVTAVMNQYNSVLAELQKQARGRQ
;
A
#
# COMPACT_ATOMS: atom_id res chain seq x y z
N MET A 1 -19.00 -19.31 -31.86
CA MET A 1 -20.11 -18.33 -31.87
C MET A 1 -21.05 -18.71 -30.74
N VAL A 2 -20.77 -18.30 -29.53
CA VAL A 2 -21.69 -18.28 -28.38
C VAL A 2 -21.22 -17.09 -27.50
N HIS A 3 -22.00 -16.04 -27.48
CA HIS A 3 -21.83 -14.90 -26.57
C HIS A 3 -22.33 -15.33 -25.18
N ALA A 4 -21.52 -15.21 -24.16
CA ALA A 4 -21.95 -15.29 -22.77
C ALA A 4 -22.05 -13.86 -22.23
N ASP A 5 -23.28 -13.41 -22.02
CA ASP A 5 -23.62 -12.13 -21.39
C ASP A 5 -23.11 -12.08 -19.95
N ARG A 6 -22.23 -11.15 -19.66
CA ARG A 6 -21.88 -10.79 -18.29
C ARG A 6 -23.03 -9.92 -17.73
N LEU A 7 -23.79 -10.48 -16.81
CA LEU A 7 -24.79 -9.78 -16.00
C LEU A 7 -24.06 -8.85 -14.99
N ILE A 8 -24.05 -7.56 -15.31
CA ILE A 8 -23.60 -6.50 -14.41
C ILE A 8 -24.69 -6.32 -13.34
N GLY A 9 -24.40 -6.72 -12.11
CA GLY A 9 -25.25 -6.47 -10.95
C GLY A 9 -25.17 -5.01 -10.51
N THR A 10 -26.10 -4.17 -11.01
CA THR A 10 -26.22 -2.78 -10.64
C THR A 10 -26.87 -2.66 -9.27
N TRP A 11 -26.13 -2.33 -8.22
CA TRP A 11 -26.69 -1.91 -6.94
C TRP A 11 -27.10 -0.44 -7.01
N VAL A 12 -28.39 -0.20 -7.16
CA VAL A 12 -28.99 1.14 -7.09
C VAL A 12 -29.18 1.52 -5.63
N PHE A 13 -28.33 2.43 -5.13
CA PHE A 13 -28.63 3.14 -3.87
C PHE A 13 -29.62 4.25 -4.14
N ALA A 14 -30.87 4.07 -3.68
CA ALA A 14 -31.89 5.11 -3.70
C ALA A 14 -31.57 6.13 -2.59
N ILE A 15 -31.13 7.34 -2.98
CA ILE A 15 -31.03 8.49 -2.08
C ILE A 15 -32.40 9.19 -2.06
N LEU A 16 -33.07 9.14 -0.92
CA LEU A 16 -34.25 9.92 -0.61
C LEU A 16 -33.84 11.38 -0.40
N ILE A 17 -34.15 12.24 -1.38
CA ILE A 17 -34.07 13.70 -1.23
C ILE A 17 -35.34 14.19 -0.54
N ALA A 18 -35.24 14.57 0.74
CA ALA A 18 -36.26 15.32 1.44
C ALA A 18 -36.01 16.81 1.19
N CYS A 19 -36.90 17.45 0.39
CA CYS A 19 -36.92 18.88 0.26
C CYS A 19 -37.46 19.52 1.53
N TYR A 20 -36.63 20.27 2.26
CA TYR A 20 -37.07 21.25 3.23
C TYR A 20 -36.74 22.65 2.68
N ALA A 21 -37.82 23.37 2.31
CA ALA A 21 -37.76 24.79 1.99
C ALA A 21 -37.82 25.59 3.30
N GLY A 22 -36.98 26.60 3.42
CA GLY A 22 -37.24 27.74 4.26
C GLY A 22 -36.21 28.01 5.36
N HIS A 23 -35.47 29.03 5.16
CA HIS A 23 -35.08 30.22 5.94
C HIS A 23 -33.67 30.64 5.55
N ALA A 24 -33.58 31.75 4.85
CA ALA A 24 -32.34 32.44 4.58
C ALA A 24 -31.82 33.02 5.92
N ALA A 25 -30.86 32.33 6.54
CA ALA A 25 -29.94 32.91 7.48
C ALA A 25 -28.63 33.05 6.74
N ALA A 26 -28.08 34.25 6.68
CA ALA A 26 -26.69 34.45 6.16
C ALA A 26 -25.72 33.64 7.01
N ALA A 27 -25.41 32.45 6.55
CA ALA A 27 -24.37 31.64 7.09
C ALA A 27 -23.06 32.26 6.60
N GLU A 28 -22.23 32.71 7.54
CA GLU A 28 -20.84 33.01 7.35
C GLU A 28 -20.23 31.87 6.50
N ALA A 29 -19.53 32.27 5.43
CA ALA A 29 -18.76 31.35 4.61
C ALA A 29 -17.64 30.76 5.48
N GLY A 30 -17.98 29.75 6.26
CA GLY A 30 -16.99 28.89 6.91
C GLY A 30 -16.16 28.29 5.79
N SER A 31 -14.89 28.66 5.72
CA SER A 31 -13.91 28.05 4.83
C SER A 31 -14.00 26.55 5.04
N SER A 32 -14.44 25.80 4.02
CA SER A 32 -14.32 24.35 4.03
C SER A 32 -12.87 24.01 4.39
N PRO A 33 -12.62 23.17 5.38
CA PRO A 33 -11.24 22.82 5.74
C PRO A 33 -10.55 22.33 4.47
N ASN A 34 -9.41 22.96 4.16
CA ASN A 34 -8.60 22.56 3.01
C ASN A 34 -8.37 21.04 3.13
N PRO A 35 -8.65 20.22 2.11
CA PRO A 35 -8.52 18.78 2.22
C PRO A 35 -7.11 18.44 2.69
N GLU A 36 -7.00 17.52 3.64
CA GLU A 36 -5.71 17.08 4.18
C GLU A 36 -4.82 16.59 3.03
N ARG A 37 -3.55 16.99 3.03
CA ARG A 37 -2.59 16.56 2.00
C ARG A 37 -2.50 15.02 1.97
N PHE A 38 -2.43 14.44 0.78
CA PHE A 38 -2.38 12.99 0.61
C PHE A 38 -1.21 12.36 1.38
N GLU A 39 -0.03 12.99 1.37
CA GLU A 39 1.13 12.52 2.14
C GLU A 39 0.86 12.44 3.65
N VAL A 40 0.10 13.42 4.20
CA VAL A 40 -0.25 13.46 5.62
C VAL A 40 -1.27 12.38 5.98
N SER A 41 -2.35 12.28 5.20
CA SER A 41 -3.37 11.25 5.42
C SER A 41 -2.79 9.84 5.28
N SER A 42 -1.89 9.63 4.32
CA SER A 42 -1.26 8.33 4.09
C SER A 42 -0.34 7.89 5.24
N VAL A 43 0.51 8.77 5.76
CA VAL A 43 1.37 8.42 6.91
C VAL A 43 0.54 8.20 8.17
N LYS A 44 -0.53 8.97 8.39
CA LYS A 44 -1.44 8.75 9.52
C LYS A 44 -2.18 7.42 9.43
N ALA A 45 -2.56 7.00 8.23
CA ALA A 45 -3.29 5.74 8.00
C ALA A 45 -2.49 4.48 8.36
N ALA A 46 -1.17 4.52 8.34
CA ALA A 46 -0.33 3.37 8.70
C ALA A 46 -0.13 3.22 10.23
N ARG A 47 -0.30 4.29 11.01
CA ARG A 47 -0.13 4.28 12.47
C ARG A 47 -0.96 3.22 13.21
N PRO A 48 -2.25 3.02 12.92
CA PRO A 48 -3.08 2.00 13.56
C PRO A 48 -2.47 0.60 13.53
N PHE A 49 -1.79 0.22 12.45
CA PHE A 49 -1.14 -1.09 12.35
C PHE A 49 -0.01 -1.27 13.38
N LEU A 50 0.74 -0.21 13.70
CA LEU A 50 1.74 -0.25 14.77
C LEU A 50 1.08 -0.34 16.17
N VAL A 51 -0.03 0.36 16.38
CA VAL A 51 -0.81 0.26 17.61
C VAL A 51 -1.36 -1.15 17.79
N ASP A 52 -1.91 -1.75 16.73
CA ASP A 52 -2.42 -3.12 16.75
C ASP A 52 -1.29 -4.13 16.98
N THR A 53 -0.12 -3.92 16.38
CA THR A 53 1.08 -4.73 16.64
C THR A 53 1.46 -4.69 18.10
N LEU A 54 1.60 -3.49 18.69
CA LEU A 54 1.94 -3.32 20.09
C LEU A 54 0.91 -4.00 21.01
N THR A 55 -0.37 -3.76 20.75
CA THR A 55 -1.48 -4.34 21.51
C THR A 55 -1.45 -5.88 21.48
N ALA A 56 -1.22 -6.47 20.30
CA ALA A 56 -1.13 -7.92 20.14
C ALA A 56 0.08 -8.50 20.89
N VAL A 57 1.23 -7.82 20.86
CA VAL A 57 2.42 -8.22 21.63
C VAL A 57 2.15 -8.15 23.15
N GLU A 58 1.47 -7.10 23.64
CA GLU A 58 1.08 -6.96 25.05
C GLU A 58 0.14 -8.09 25.50
N GLN A 59 -0.69 -8.61 24.61
CA GLN A 59 -1.58 -9.75 24.83
C GLN A 59 -0.89 -11.11 24.66
N GLY A 60 0.36 -11.14 24.19
CA GLY A 60 1.08 -12.37 23.85
C GLY A 60 0.60 -13.05 22.56
N ASP A 61 -0.25 -12.39 21.78
CA ASP A 61 -0.76 -12.90 20.50
C ASP A 61 0.23 -12.58 19.37
N ILE A 62 1.25 -13.42 19.25
CA ILE A 62 2.31 -13.24 18.25
C ILE A 62 1.80 -13.42 16.81
N ALA A 63 0.78 -14.26 16.61
CA ALA A 63 0.21 -14.45 15.28
C ALA A 63 -0.46 -13.16 14.79
N ARG A 64 -1.29 -12.54 15.62
CA ARG A 64 -1.91 -11.25 15.36
C ARG A 64 -0.88 -10.13 15.22
N ALA A 65 0.16 -10.11 16.06
CA ALA A 65 1.24 -9.13 15.96
C ALA A 65 1.95 -9.21 14.59
N LYS A 66 2.20 -10.42 14.07
CA LYS A 66 2.75 -10.63 12.73
C LYS A 66 1.84 -10.07 11.64
N GLU A 67 0.55 -10.34 11.70
CA GLU A 67 -0.43 -9.86 10.72
C GLU A 67 -0.49 -8.32 10.72
N ALA A 68 -0.60 -7.71 11.89
CA ALA A 68 -0.64 -6.25 12.02
C ALA A 68 0.67 -5.60 11.53
N PHE A 69 1.82 -6.19 11.88
CA PHE A 69 3.11 -5.67 11.45
C PHE A 69 3.34 -5.83 9.94
N ALA A 70 2.87 -6.93 9.34
CA ALA A 70 2.89 -7.11 7.88
C ALA A 70 2.01 -6.08 7.16
N ALA A 71 0.86 -5.70 7.74
CA ALA A 71 0.03 -4.62 7.21
C ALA A 71 0.75 -3.26 7.28
N TYR A 72 1.48 -2.99 8.39
CA TYR A 72 2.35 -1.82 8.48
C TYR A 72 3.43 -1.83 7.40
N ASP A 73 4.18 -2.93 7.23
CA ASP A 73 5.23 -3.06 6.20
C ASP A 73 4.69 -2.79 4.80
N SER A 74 3.51 -3.31 4.51
CA SER A 74 2.83 -3.05 3.23
C SER A 74 2.54 -1.57 3.01
N ALA A 75 1.99 -0.88 4.03
CA ALA A 75 1.72 0.56 3.96
C ALA A 75 3.01 1.38 3.90
N TRP A 76 4.02 1.00 4.70
CA TRP A 76 5.33 1.64 4.77
C TRP A 76 6.00 1.75 3.40
N ASN A 77 5.96 0.69 2.60
CA ASN A 77 6.55 0.67 1.25
C ASN A 77 6.07 1.83 0.35
N GLY A 78 4.87 2.35 0.58
CA GLY A 78 4.35 3.51 -0.14
C GLY A 78 4.83 4.83 0.46
N ILE A 79 4.73 4.95 1.79
CA ILE A 79 4.89 6.22 2.49
C ILE A 79 6.32 6.56 2.90
N GLU A 80 7.24 5.58 2.92
CA GLU A 80 8.65 5.78 3.28
C GLU A 80 9.32 6.92 2.50
N VAL A 81 8.89 7.15 1.26
CA VAL A 81 9.43 8.21 0.41
C VAL A 81 9.24 9.60 1.03
N TYR A 82 8.14 9.82 1.74
CA TYR A 82 7.86 11.10 2.39
C TYR A 82 8.77 11.35 3.59
N ILE A 83 9.06 10.29 4.35
CA ILE A 83 9.93 10.35 5.52
C ILE A 83 11.38 10.45 5.09
N ASN A 84 11.84 9.59 4.18
CA ASN A 84 13.21 9.59 3.68
C ASN A 84 13.61 10.92 3.02
N THR A 85 12.65 11.57 2.33
CA THR A 85 12.89 12.87 1.69
C THR A 85 13.08 14.00 2.70
N ARG A 86 12.38 13.94 3.86
CA ARG A 86 12.42 14.99 4.89
C ARG A 86 13.45 14.72 5.99
N SER A 87 13.59 13.46 6.39
CA SER A 87 14.51 13.04 7.44
C SER A 87 15.09 11.67 7.15
N ARG A 88 16.23 11.64 6.46
CA ARG A 88 16.96 10.40 6.23
C ARG A 88 17.38 9.68 7.52
N PRO A 89 17.82 10.37 8.60
CA PRO A 89 18.12 9.69 9.86
C PRO A 89 16.92 8.95 10.43
N LEU A 90 15.73 9.58 10.49
CA LEU A 90 14.52 8.95 10.99
C LEU A 90 14.08 7.77 10.12
N TYR A 91 14.16 7.91 8.79
CA TYR A 91 13.95 6.78 7.88
C TYR A 91 14.86 5.59 8.20
N GLN A 92 16.16 5.84 8.46
CA GLN A 92 17.11 4.77 8.79
C GLN A 92 16.76 4.08 10.11
N VAL A 93 16.34 4.83 11.12
CA VAL A 93 15.89 4.28 12.41
C VAL A 93 14.67 3.41 12.22
N LEU A 94 13.66 3.90 11.50
CA LEU A 94 12.41 3.16 11.28
C LEU A 94 12.62 1.92 10.42
N GLU A 95 13.24 2.07 9.25
CA GLU A 95 13.38 1.00 8.24
C GLU A 95 14.48 0.00 8.60
N LEU A 96 15.72 0.50 8.84
CA LEU A 96 16.89 -0.38 8.91
C LEU A 96 17.11 -0.94 10.31
N ASP A 97 16.68 -0.22 11.36
CA ASP A 97 16.88 -0.66 12.74
C ASP A 97 15.62 -1.32 13.30
N LEU A 98 14.53 -0.57 13.52
CA LEU A 98 13.37 -1.03 14.28
C LEU A 98 12.55 -2.04 13.50
N GLN A 99 12.20 -1.76 12.26
CA GLN A 99 11.44 -2.71 11.42
C GLN A 99 12.18 -4.03 11.25
N ALA A 100 13.47 -3.99 10.97
CA ALA A 100 14.29 -5.19 10.84
C ALA A 100 14.41 -5.99 12.15
N LYS A 101 14.46 -5.32 13.32
CA LYS A 101 14.47 -5.97 14.64
C LYS A 101 13.15 -6.64 14.94
N ILE A 102 12.03 -5.92 14.78
CA ILE A 102 10.68 -6.41 15.04
C ILE A 102 10.36 -7.59 14.13
N THR A 103 10.66 -7.50 12.83
CA THR A 103 10.46 -8.61 11.88
C THR A 103 11.20 -9.86 12.35
N ARG A 104 12.50 -9.75 12.67
CA ARG A 104 13.28 -10.90 13.14
C ARG A 104 12.74 -11.47 14.46
N ALA A 105 12.32 -10.61 15.39
CA ALA A 105 11.76 -11.06 16.67
C ALA A 105 10.45 -11.81 16.44
N LEU A 106 9.54 -11.27 15.63
CA LEU A 106 8.27 -11.90 15.30
C LEU A 106 8.44 -13.23 14.55
N ASP A 107 9.50 -13.40 13.75
CA ASP A 107 9.79 -14.65 13.04
C ASP A 107 10.46 -15.71 13.91
N THR A 108 10.91 -15.34 15.11
CA THR A 108 11.50 -16.27 16.05
C THR A 108 10.40 -17.14 16.70
N PRO A 109 10.55 -18.47 16.78
CA PRO A 109 9.52 -19.36 17.36
C PRO A 109 9.16 -19.06 18.82
N ARG A 110 10.07 -18.47 19.58
CA ARG A 110 9.88 -18.02 20.97
C ARG A 110 10.52 -16.64 21.12
N PRO A 111 9.84 -15.56 20.73
CA PRO A 111 10.39 -14.23 20.85
C PRO A 111 10.54 -13.82 22.33
N ASP A 112 11.55 -12.99 22.59
CA ASP A 112 11.63 -12.25 23.85
C ASP A 112 10.56 -11.14 23.83
N ILE A 113 9.45 -11.39 24.53
CA ILE A 113 8.31 -10.47 24.56
C ILE A 113 8.70 -9.12 25.18
N ALA A 114 9.56 -9.13 26.21
CA ALA A 114 9.97 -7.90 26.86
C ALA A 114 10.79 -7.01 25.92
N ALA A 115 11.74 -7.59 25.21
CA ALA A 115 12.53 -6.88 24.20
C ALA A 115 11.66 -6.40 23.03
N LEU A 116 10.75 -7.25 22.54
CA LEU A 116 9.83 -6.90 21.46
C LEU A 116 8.88 -5.75 21.82
N LEU A 117 8.40 -5.70 23.08
CA LEU A 117 7.60 -4.58 23.59
C LEU A 117 8.37 -3.26 23.60
N VAL A 118 9.65 -3.30 23.98
CA VAL A 118 10.51 -2.10 23.94
C VAL A 118 10.66 -1.61 22.51
N ASP A 119 11.00 -2.50 21.58
CA ASP A 119 11.20 -2.13 20.17
C ASP A 119 9.90 -1.63 19.53
N ALA A 120 8.75 -2.28 19.80
CA ALA A 120 7.46 -1.85 19.26
C ALA A 120 7.02 -0.47 19.80
N ARG A 121 7.24 -0.19 21.10
CA ARG A 121 6.94 1.13 21.68
C ARG A 121 7.87 2.21 21.12
N THR A 122 9.15 1.90 20.97
CA THR A 122 10.11 2.81 20.37
C THR A 122 9.72 3.12 18.93
N MET A 123 9.36 2.10 18.15
CA MET A 123 8.93 2.27 16.77
C MET A 123 7.68 3.14 16.65
N LEU A 124 6.70 2.97 17.55
CA LEU A 124 5.49 3.80 17.55
C LEU A 124 5.84 5.27 17.86
N ALA A 125 6.76 5.53 18.81
CA ALA A 125 7.19 6.89 19.16
C ALA A 125 7.95 7.57 18.01
N GLU A 126 8.90 6.87 17.39
CA GLU A 126 9.64 7.37 16.22
C GLU A 126 8.70 7.59 15.01
N TYR A 127 7.67 6.75 14.89
CA TYR A 127 6.66 6.91 13.85
C TYR A 127 5.77 8.13 14.10
N ASP A 128 5.43 8.45 15.34
CA ASP A 128 4.72 9.68 15.70
C ASP A 128 5.55 10.92 15.34
N GLU A 129 6.88 10.89 15.53
CA GLU A 129 7.78 11.95 15.04
C GLU A 129 7.75 12.05 13.51
N ALA A 130 7.70 10.91 12.80
CA ALA A 130 7.58 10.91 11.34
C ALA A 130 6.28 11.57 10.86
N ILE A 131 5.14 11.31 11.54
CA ILE A 131 3.87 11.99 11.26
C ILE A 131 4.00 13.50 11.45
N ASP A 132 4.64 13.94 12.54
CA ASP A 132 4.84 15.35 12.83
C ASP A 132 5.71 16.03 11.78
N ILE A 133 6.81 15.42 11.37
CA ILE A 133 7.70 15.94 10.32
C ILE A 133 6.95 16.09 8.98
N VAL A 134 6.12 15.11 8.60
CA VAL A 134 5.35 15.18 7.36
C VAL A 134 4.23 16.20 7.46
N THR A 135 3.54 16.27 8.61
CA THR A 135 2.42 17.18 8.82
C THR A 135 2.86 18.64 8.83
N ASN A 136 3.94 18.95 9.51
CA ASN A 136 4.43 20.32 9.71
C ASN A 136 5.42 20.78 8.63
N GLY A 137 5.95 19.82 7.83
CA GLY A 137 6.85 20.13 6.74
C GLY A 137 6.13 20.74 5.53
N PRO A 138 6.88 21.43 4.63
CA PRO A 138 6.31 21.93 3.38
C PRO A 138 5.80 20.76 2.52
N PRO A 139 4.75 20.99 1.69
CA PRO A 139 4.29 19.96 0.77
C PRO A 139 5.40 19.59 -0.22
N LEU A 140 5.52 18.30 -0.51
CA LEU A 140 6.39 17.84 -1.58
C LEU A 140 5.74 18.05 -2.95
N SER A 141 6.52 17.92 -4.02
CA SER A 141 5.98 17.90 -5.38
C SER A 141 4.94 16.77 -5.52
N PRO A 142 3.80 17.00 -6.19
CA PRO A 142 2.75 15.98 -6.38
C PRO A 142 3.24 14.65 -6.97
N ILE A 143 4.37 14.66 -7.67
CA ILE A 143 4.97 13.42 -8.20
C ILE A 143 5.36 12.42 -7.09
N TYR A 144 5.59 12.89 -5.87
CA TYR A 144 5.84 12.00 -4.72
C TYR A 144 4.59 11.23 -4.30
N ASP A 145 3.40 11.83 -4.46
CA ASP A 145 2.14 11.16 -4.20
C ASP A 145 1.92 10.02 -5.22
N GLU A 146 2.27 10.25 -6.48
CA GLU A 146 2.19 9.21 -7.50
C GLU A 146 3.23 8.09 -7.25
N VAL A 147 4.44 8.43 -6.84
CA VAL A 147 5.44 7.43 -6.42
C VAL A 147 4.91 6.60 -5.24
N ALA A 148 4.29 7.23 -4.26
CA ALA A 148 3.72 6.54 -3.10
C ALA A 148 2.56 5.61 -3.51
N ARG A 149 1.61 6.07 -4.33
CA ARG A 149 0.50 5.26 -4.86
C ARG A 149 1.02 4.03 -5.59
N LEU A 150 1.94 4.23 -6.53
CA LEU A 150 2.56 3.13 -7.26
C LEU A 150 3.24 2.12 -6.35
N ARG A 151 3.90 2.55 -5.30
CA ARG A 151 4.57 1.65 -4.35
C ARG A 151 3.57 0.85 -3.52
N ILE A 152 2.45 1.45 -3.09
CA ILE A 152 1.37 0.76 -2.39
C ILE A 152 0.80 -0.36 -3.27
N VAL A 153 0.44 -0.06 -4.50
CA VAL A 153 -0.09 -1.06 -5.45
C VAL A 153 0.93 -2.16 -5.71
N ARG A 154 2.20 -1.80 -5.93
CA ARG A 154 3.29 -2.77 -6.14
C ARG A 154 3.46 -3.75 -4.98
N ALA A 155 3.22 -3.32 -3.74
CA ALA A 155 3.40 -4.19 -2.57
C ALA A 155 2.55 -5.46 -2.68
N HIS A 156 1.33 -5.36 -3.20
CA HIS A 156 0.45 -6.52 -3.41
C HIS A 156 1.03 -7.49 -4.46
N LEU A 157 1.52 -7.00 -5.58
CA LEU A 157 2.15 -7.86 -6.60
C LEU A 157 3.42 -8.53 -6.07
N ARG A 158 4.19 -7.84 -5.22
CA ARG A 158 5.41 -8.37 -4.59
C ARG A 158 5.14 -9.58 -3.69
N GLU A 159 3.96 -9.66 -3.09
CA GLU A 159 3.58 -10.77 -2.19
C GLU A 159 3.22 -12.07 -2.93
N VAL A 160 2.93 -12.02 -4.24
CA VAL A 160 2.47 -13.19 -5.00
C VAL A 160 3.55 -14.28 -5.05
N ASN A 161 4.76 -13.96 -5.46
CA ASN A 161 5.85 -14.93 -5.59
C ASN A 161 6.27 -15.59 -4.27
N PRO A 162 6.42 -14.87 -3.14
CA PRO A 162 6.65 -15.49 -1.83
C PRO A 162 5.52 -16.44 -1.42
N ALA A 163 4.26 -16.08 -1.66
CA ALA A 163 3.12 -16.94 -1.35
C ALA A 163 3.14 -18.25 -2.19
N LEU A 164 3.45 -18.14 -3.48
CA LEU A 164 3.61 -19.31 -4.37
C LEU A 164 4.74 -20.23 -3.92
N LYS A 165 5.91 -19.67 -3.57
CA LYS A 165 7.07 -20.43 -3.04
C LYS A 165 6.73 -21.16 -1.74
N ALA A 166 5.87 -20.58 -0.90
CA ALA A 166 5.38 -21.21 0.32
C ALA A 166 4.25 -22.23 0.09
N GLY A 167 3.83 -22.45 -1.16
CA GLY A 167 2.71 -23.33 -1.50
C GLY A 167 1.34 -22.76 -1.13
N ASN A 168 1.26 -21.48 -0.77
CA ASN A 168 0.02 -20.82 -0.37
C ASN A 168 -0.65 -20.14 -1.57
N ILE A 169 -1.29 -20.96 -2.41
CA ILE A 169 -1.99 -20.51 -3.62
C ILE A 169 -3.13 -19.54 -3.29
N ALA A 170 -3.84 -19.75 -2.16
CA ALA A 170 -4.93 -18.88 -1.75
C ALA A 170 -4.42 -17.46 -1.44
N LYS A 171 -3.30 -17.34 -0.70
CA LYS A 171 -2.66 -16.04 -0.45
C LYS A 171 -2.17 -15.40 -1.75
N ALA A 172 -1.58 -16.18 -2.66
CA ALA A 172 -1.10 -15.65 -3.93
C ALA A 172 -2.24 -15.05 -4.76
N ARG A 173 -3.38 -15.73 -4.85
CA ARG A 173 -4.59 -15.24 -5.53
C ARG A 173 -5.09 -13.95 -4.90
N LYS A 174 -5.28 -13.94 -3.57
CA LYS A 174 -5.72 -12.74 -2.85
C LYS A 174 -4.79 -11.55 -3.07
N SER A 175 -3.48 -11.78 -3.06
CA SER A 175 -2.50 -10.70 -3.29
C SER A 175 -2.58 -10.18 -4.73
N PHE A 176 -2.78 -11.07 -5.71
CA PHE A 176 -2.95 -10.66 -7.10
C PHE A 176 -4.27 -9.92 -7.32
N GLU A 177 -5.39 -10.40 -6.77
CA GLU A 177 -6.68 -9.70 -6.80
C GLU A 177 -6.57 -8.29 -6.21
N SER A 178 -5.90 -8.14 -5.06
CA SER A 178 -5.67 -6.81 -4.47
C SER A 178 -4.81 -5.90 -5.36
N PHE A 179 -3.85 -6.45 -6.09
CA PHE A 179 -3.07 -5.70 -7.06
C PHE A 179 -3.95 -5.24 -8.23
N ASP A 180 -4.78 -6.14 -8.79
CA ASP A 180 -5.67 -5.87 -9.91
C ASP A 180 -6.71 -4.81 -9.57
N ASP A 181 -7.37 -4.94 -8.41
CA ASP A 181 -8.33 -3.95 -7.91
C ASP A 181 -7.75 -2.56 -7.79
N MET A 182 -6.51 -2.45 -7.26
CA MET A 182 -5.86 -1.16 -7.05
C MET A 182 -5.16 -0.62 -8.31
N TRP A 183 -4.89 -1.47 -9.29
CA TRP A 183 -4.30 -1.07 -10.57
C TRP A 183 -5.18 -0.08 -11.30
N PHE A 184 -6.48 -0.27 -11.26
CA PHE A 184 -7.47 0.61 -11.88
C PHE A 184 -7.32 2.08 -11.45
N ASP A 185 -6.92 2.34 -10.21
CA ASP A 185 -6.75 3.69 -9.67
C ASP A 185 -5.49 4.41 -10.20
N ILE A 186 -4.53 3.67 -10.77
CA ILE A 186 -3.23 4.20 -11.19
C ILE A 186 -2.90 3.95 -12.66
N GLU A 187 -3.65 3.12 -13.38
CA GLU A 187 -3.34 2.71 -14.75
C GLU A 187 -3.24 3.87 -15.73
N ASP A 188 -4.16 4.83 -15.65
CA ASP A 188 -4.16 6.02 -16.48
C ASP A 188 -2.89 6.85 -16.31
N PHE A 189 -2.39 6.93 -15.08
CA PHE A 189 -1.13 7.60 -14.79
C PHE A 189 0.05 6.83 -15.40
N VAL A 190 0.11 5.52 -15.25
CA VAL A 190 1.14 4.67 -15.86
C VAL A 190 1.12 4.79 -17.39
N ARG A 191 -0.08 4.75 -17.98
CA ARG A 191 -0.28 4.92 -19.44
C ARG A 191 0.24 6.26 -19.94
N ALA A 192 0.01 7.33 -19.18
CA ALA A 192 0.51 8.66 -19.51
C ALA A 192 2.05 8.75 -19.41
N GLN A 193 2.69 7.97 -18.55
CA GLN A 193 4.15 7.91 -18.43
C GLN A 193 4.79 7.03 -19.51
N SER A 194 4.20 5.89 -19.82
CA SER A 194 4.70 4.95 -20.82
C SER A 194 3.59 4.02 -21.30
N LEU A 195 3.13 4.27 -22.53
CA LEU A 195 2.13 3.40 -23.18
C LEU A 195 2.65 1.96 -23.34
N ASP A 196 3.93 1.79 -23.68
CA ASP A 196 4.52 0.47 -23.84
C ASP A 196 4.53 -0.33 -22.53
N ALA A 197 4.91 0.33 -21.42
CA ALA A 197 4.89 -0.30 -20.11
C ALA A 197 3.45 -0.63 -19.66
N TYR A 198 2.49 0.29 -19.87
CA TYR A 198 1.08 0.05 -19.61
C TYR A 198 0.58 -1.19 -20.36
N VAL A 199 0.77 -1.26 -21.66
CA VAL A 199 0.33 -2.40 -22.50
C VAL A 199 1.00 -3.71 -22.07
N ALA A 200 2.27 -3.66 -21.68
CA ALA A 200 3.00 -4.84 -21.22
C ALA A 200 2.49 -5.33 -19.85
N ILE A 201 2.17 -4.42 -18.92
CA ILE A 201 1.60 -4.74 -17.62
C ILE A 201 0.20 -5.34 -17.79
N GLU A 202 -0.71 -4.70 -18.54
CA GLU A 202 -2.06 -5.19 -18.82
C GLU A 202 -2.05 -6.61 -19.39
N ARG A 203 -1.23 -6.83 -20.43
CA ARG A 203 -1.10 -8.16 -21.02
C ARG A 203 -0.59 -9.19 -20.02
N GLY A 204 0.38 -8.81 -19.20
CA GLY A 204 0.94 -9.68 -18.17
C GLY A 204 -0.07 -10.00 -17.08
N MET A 205 -0.92 -9.06 -16.69
CA MET A 205 -1.99 -9.26 -15.71
C MET A 205 -3.00 -10.31 -16.20
N VAL A 206 -3.47 -10.21 -17.45
CA VAL A 206 -4.34 -11.22 -18.03
C VAL A 206 -3.67 -12.60 -18.03
N GLN A 207 -2.39 -12.69 -18.39
CA GLN A 207 -1.66 -13.96 -18.38
C GLN A 207 -1.49 -14.54 -16.97
N ILE A 208 -1.27 -13.69 -15.96
CA ILE A 208 -1.18 -14.12 -14.56
C ILE A 208 -2.54 -14.63 -14.10
N GLU A 209 -3.63 -13.90 -14.38
CA GLU A 209 -4.99 -14.30 -14.03
C GLU A 209 -5.31 -15.68 -14.63
N ASP A 210 -5.14 -15.84 -15.95
CA ASP A 210 -5.40 -17.08 -16.66
C ASP A 210 -4.62 -18.27 -16.06
N ALA A 211 -3.35 -18.08 -15.70
CA ALA A 211 -2.49 -19.14 -15.18
C ALA A 211 -2.71 -19.43 -13.69
N LEU A 212 -2.89 -18.37 -12.86
CA LEU A 212 -3.01 -18.47 -11.41
C LEU A 212 -4.39 -19.00 -10.98
N MET A 213 -5.45 -18.71 -11.74
CA MET A 213 -6.82 -19.09 -11.39
C MET A 213 -7.17 -20.53 -11.80
N LEU A 214 -6.28 -21.26 -12.48
CA LEU A 214 -6.45 -22.69 -12.73
C LEU A 214 -6.56 -23.48 -11.43
N GLU A 215 -7.30 -24.57 -11.41
CA GLU A 215 -7.41 -25.46 -10.24
C GLU A 215 -6.02 -25.90 -9.72
N ARG A 216 -5.10 -26.17 -10.65
CA ARG A 216 -3.70 -26.52 -10.37
C ARG A 216 -2.78 -25.63 -11.19
N PRO A 217 -2.41 -24.44 -10.67
CA PRO A 217 -1.53 -23.53 -11.38
C PRO A 217 -0.12 -24.11 -11.52
N ASP A 218 0.52 -23.86 -12.66
CA ASP A 218 1.95 -24.04 -12.80
C ASP A 218 2.68 -22.89 -12.07
N VAL A 219 3.19 -23.20 -10.89
CA VAL A 219 3.82 -22.22 -9.99
C VAL A 219 5.02 -21.53 -10.65
N GLU A 220 5.85 -22.27 -11.40
CA GLU A 220 7.02 -21.69 -12.06
C GLU A 220 6.62 -20.73 -13.16
N GLN A 221 5.63 -21.11 -13.96
CA GLN A 221 5.07 -20.23 -15.01
C GLN A 221 4.48 -18.96 -14.41
N VAL A 222 3.62 -19.07 -13.38
CA VAL A 222 3.02 -17.89 -12.74
C VAL A 222 4.09 -16.98 -12.15
N MET A 223 5.09 -17.53 -11.45
CA MET A 223 6.20 -16.74 -10.88
C MET A 223 7.00 -15.99 -11.95
N ALA A 224 7.20 -16.58 -13.11
CA ALA A 224 7.88 -15.95 -14.23
C ALA A 224 7.05 -14.76 -14.79
N LEU A 225 5.74 -14.96 -14.95
CA LEU A 225 4.82 -13.90 -15.39
C LEU A 225 4.77 -12.73 -14.40
N VAL A 226 4.61 -13.02 -13.11
CA VAL A 226 4.65 -12.00 -12.04
C VAL A 226 5.96 -11.22 -12.05
N THR A 227 7.08 -11.92 -12.25
CA THR A 227 8.40 -11.27 -12.33
C THR A 227 8.50 -10.36 -13.55
N ALA A 228 7.95 -10.76 -14.69
CA ALA A 228 7.95 -9.94 -15.90
C ALA A 228 7.13 -8.65 -15.71
N VAL A 229 5.92 -8.75 -15.15
CA VAL A 229 5.07 -7.58 -14.82
C VAL A 229 5.78 -6.68 -13.81
N MET A 230 6.36 -7.25 -12.75
CA MET A 230 7.11 -6.51 -11.74
C MET A 230 8.27 -5.71 -12.34
N ASN A 231 8.98 -6.26 -13.33
CA ASN A 231 10.08 -5.57 -14.00
C ASN A 231 9.60 -4.35 -14.79
N GLN A 232 8.48 -4.47 -15.52
CA GLN A 232 7.87 -3.34 -16.22
C GLN A 232 7.43 -2.25 -15.23
N TYR A 233 6.76 -2.66 -14.17
CA TYR A 233 6.30 -1.77 -13.12
C TYR A 233 7.46 -1.01 -12.47
N ASN A 234 8.53 -1.71 -12.11
CA ASN A 234 9.73 -1.12 -11.51
C ASN A 234 10.43 -0.13 -12.44
N SER A 235 10.38 -0.35 -13.76
CA SER A 235 10.94 0.58 -14.74
C SER A 235 10.21 1.94 -14.71
N VAL A 236 8.87 1.91 -14.68
CA VAL A 236 8.06 3.14 -14.57
C VAL A 236 8.34 3.85 -13.25
N LEU A 237 8.34 3.10 -12.14
CA LEU A 237 8.59 3.64 -10.82
C LEU A 237 9.97 4.29 -10.70
N ALA A 238 11.01 3.67 -11.28
CA ALA A 238 12.37 4.21 -11.25
C ALA A 238 12.48 5.55 -12.00
N GLU A 239 11.82 5.67 -13.15
CA GLU A 239 11.81 6.92 -13.91
C GLU A 239 11.09 8.04 -13.16
N LEU A 240 9.94 7.73 -12.52
CA LEU A 240 9.22 8.69 -11.70
C LEU A 240 10.01 9.15 -10.47
N GLN A 241 10.70 8.25 -9.80
CA GLN A 241 11.57 8.59 -8.69
C GLN A 241 12.73 9.51 -9.11
N LYS A 242 13.26 9.31 -10.31
CA LYS A 242 14.28 10.19 -10.89
C LYS A 242 13.70 11.59 -11.17
N GLN A 243 12.51 11.66 -11.76
CA GLN A 243 11.81 12.93 -12.00
C GLN A 243 11.47 13.65 -10.69
N ALA A 244 11.03 12.93 -9.66
CA ALA A 244 10.74 13.49 -8.34
C ALA A 244 11.97 14.16 -7.72
N ARG A 245 13.14 13.50 -7.77
CA ARG A 245 14.42 14.06 -7.29
C ARG A 245 14.92 15.24 -8.09
N GLY A 246 14.65 15.29 -9.38
CA GLY A 246 15.07 16.39 -10.24
C GLY A 246 14.22 17.66 -10.11
N ARG A 247 13.11 17.62 -9.34
CA ARG A 247 12.20 18.74 -9.12
C ARG A 247 12.29 19.31 -7.69
N GLN A 248 13.22 18.85 -6.88
CA GLN A 248 13.61 19.44 -5.61
C GLN A 248 14.66 20.53 -5.86
#